data_99f737fb05ecac6748c9f5c1ae29ae19
#
_entry.id   99f737fb05ecac6748c9f5c1ae29ae19
#
_cell.length_a   1.000
_cell.length_b   1.000
_cell.length_c   1.000
_cell.angle_alpha   90.00
_cell.angle_beta   90.00
_cell.angle_gamma   90.00
#
_symmetry.space_group_name_H-M   'P 1'
#
loop_
_entity.id
_entity.type
_entity.pdbx_description
1 polymer ?
#
loop_
_entity_poly.entity_id
_entity_poly.type
_entity_poly.pdbx_seq_one_letter_code
_entity_poly.pdbx_strand_id
1 'polypeptide(L)'
;MDFETIYEAITNGELTLSASDITNLVVAATTKDDVINCDTLQEIITGLQGVKKTAKEEFAAMKKEMDNASKAELAARAMAYVATLKPGSPISWVKAAGSVMTGTLGEQKKGAKTAHVILDEIPANTSAKNPKPDRYAKFHSIVVPEDFEMPAKEEVVA
;
A
#
# COMPACT_ATOMS: atom_id res chain seq x y z
N MET A 1 -10.18 35.31 -19.19
CA MET A 1 -9.45 34.52 -18.19
C MET A 1 -8.44 33.70 -19.02
N ASP A 2 -7.16 33.87 -18.76
CA ASP A 2 -6.14 33.13 -19.51
C ASP A 2 -6.00 31.70 -18.96
N PHE A 3 -5.31 30.85 -19.71
CA PHE A 3 -5.17 29.42 -19.39
C PHE A 3 -4.44 29.23 -18.05
N GLU A 4 -3.47 30.08 -17.72
CA GLU A 4 -2.67 29.99 -16.51
C GLU A 4 -3.54 30.25 -15.26
N THR A 5 -4.37 31.27 -15.28
CA THR A 5 -5.33 31.59 -14.22
C THR A 5 -6.34 30.45 -13.99
N ILE A 6 -6.83 29.82 -15.07
CA ILE A 6 -7.74 28.66 -14.96
C ILE A 6 -7.01 27.46 -14.36
N TYR A 7 -5.79 27.17 -14.81
CA TYR A 7 -4.98 26.07 -14.29
C TYR A 7 -4.68 26.22 -12.80
N GLU A 8 -4.30 27.42 -12.36
CA GLU A 8 -4.07 27.69 -10.93
C GLU A 8 -5.34 27.51 -10.10
N ALA A 9 -6.47 28.02 -10.55
CA ALA A 9 -7.75 27.89 -9.85
C ALA A 9 -8.20 26.41 -9.73
N ILE A 10 -7.94 25.57 -10.75
CA ILE A 10 -8.22 24.13 -10.70
C ILE A 10 -7.27 23.45 -9.71
N THR A 11 -5.98 23.77 -9.75
CA THR A 11 -4.97 23.15 -8.90
C THR A 11 -5.19 23.48 -7.42
N ASN A 12 -5.66 24.69 -7.14
CA ASN A 12 -6.00 25.15 -5.78
C ASN A 12 -7.37 24.66 -5.30
N GLY A 13 -8.13 23.96 -6.14
CA GLY A 13 -9.47 23.49 -5.80
C GLY A 13 -10.56 24.59 -5.77
N GLU A 14 -10.24 25.79 -6.27
CA GLU A 14 -11.15 26.93 -6.33
C GLU A 14 -12.13 26.84 -7.49
N LEU A 15 -11.76 26.07 -8.53
CA LEU A 15 -12.58 25.85 -9.72
C LEU A 15 -12.66 24.35 -10.04
N THR A 16 -13.87 23.82 -10.10
CA THR A 16 -14.13 22.46 -10.60
C THR A 16 -14.75 22.56 -11.98
N LEU A 17 -14.08 22.01 -12.98
CA LEU A 17 -14.59 21.95 -14.35
C LEU A 17 -15.19 20.57 -14.61
N SER A 18 -16.38 20.56 -15.22
CA SER A 18 -16.96 19.34 -15.78
C SER A 18 -16.20 18.92 -17.06
N ALA A 19 -16.37 17.68 -17.48
CA ALA A 19 -15.81 17.23 -18.75
C ALA A 19 -16.32 18.06 -19.94
N SER A 20 -17.55 18.58 -19.87
CA SER A 20 -18.13 19.46 -20.88
C SER A 20 -17.44 20.83 -20.92
N ASP A 21 -17.15 21.40 -19.74
CA ASP A 21 -16.44 22.68 -19.65
C ASP A 21 -15.03 22.59 -20.22
N ILE A 22 -14.32 21.51 -19.91
CA ILE A 22 -12.98 21.24 -20.47
C ILE A 22 -13.05 21.11 -21.99
N THR A 23 -14.04 20.37 -22.52
CA THR A 23 -14.24 20.22 -23.97
C THR A 23 -14.49 21.57 -24.61
N ASN A 24 -15.39 22.40 -24.05
CA ASN A 24 -15.70 23.71 -24.57
C ASN A 24 -14.49 24.65 -24.55
N LEU A 25 -13.70 24.65 -23.50
CA LEU A 25 -12.47 25.42 -23.41
C LEU A 25 -11.44 24.99 -24.47
N VAL A 26 -11.25 23.69 -24.67
CA VAL A 26 -10.34 23.17 -25.70
C VAL A 26 -10.81 23.57 -27.10
N VAL A 27 -12.09 23.42 -27.40
CA VAL A 27 -12.68 23.86 -28.70
C VAL A 27 -12.47 25.35 -28.86
N ALA A 28 -12.79 26.17 -27.88
CA ALA A 28 -12.61 27.63 -27.97
C ALA A 28 -11.15 28.03 -28.19
N ALA A 29 -10.23 27.36 -27.53
CA ALA A 29 -8.77 27.63 -27.65
C ALA A 29 -8.18 27.19 -29.00
N THR A 30 -8.81 26.19 -29.65
CA THR A 30 -8.31 25.60 -30.89
C THR A 30 -9.02 26.09 -32.13
N THR A 31 -10.13 26.82 -31.98
CA THR A 31 -10.94 27.33 -33.09
C THR A 31 -10.55 28.78 -33.42
N LYS A 32 -10.13 29.02 -34.66
CA LYS A 32 -9.87 30.34 -35.20
C LYS A 32 -10.63 30.48 -36.54
N ASP A 33 -11.42 31.53 -36.68
CA ASP A 33 -12.22 31.77 -37.90
C ASP A 33 -13.11 30.57 -38.25
N ASP A 34 -13.75 29.95 -37.25
CA ASP A 34 -14.59 28.75 -37.37
C ASP A 34 -13.90 27.48 -37.89
N VAL A 35 -12.55 27.48 -37.90
CA VAL A 35 -11.75 26.34 -38.29
C VAL A 35 -10.96 25.83 -37.09
N ILE A 36 -11.08 24.53 -36.79
CA ILE A 36 -10.33 23.87 -35.72
C ILE A 36 -8.88 23.69 -36.18
N ASN A 37 -7.95 24.23 -35.40
CA ASN A 37 -6.52 23.95 -35.57
C ASN A 37 -6.18 22.56 -35.03
N CYS A 38 -6.09 21.58 -35.89
CA CYS A 38 -5.83 20.19 -35.52
C CYS A 38 -4.45 20.00 -34.86
N ASP A 39 -3.45 20.77 -35.23
CA ASP A 39 -2.10 20.65 -34.65
C ASP A 39 -2.10 21.11 -33.19
N THR A 40 -2.70 22.27 -32.89
CA THR A 40 -2.87 22.77 -31.53
C THR A 40 -3.72 21.81 -30.68
N LEU A 41 -4.77 21.24 -31.24
CA LEU A 41 -5.61 20.25 -30.56
C LEU A 41 -4.77 18.98 -30.21
N GLN A 42 -3.94 18.53 -31.15
CA GLN A 42 -3.06 17.37 -30.94
C GLN A 42 -2.01 17.64 -29.85
N GLU A 43 -1.45 18.83 -29.80
CA GLU A 43 -0.52 19.25 -28.73
C GLU A 43 -1.19 19.23 -27.35
N ILE A 44 -2.39 19.78 -27.23
CA ILE A 44 -3.17 19.77 -25.99
C ILE A 44 -3.47 18.33 -25.55
N ILE A 45 -3.91 17.46 -26.47
CA ILE A 45 -4.21 16.06 -26.17
C ILE A 45 -2.95 15.36 -25.67
N THR A 46 -1.82 15.58 -26.31
CA THR A 46 -0.52 14.98 -25.94
C THR A 46 -0.08 15.45 -24.55
N GLY A 47 -0.21 16.75 -24.27
CA GLY A 47 0.06 17.32 -22.96
C GLY A 47 -0.80 16.70 -21.84
N LEU A 48 -2.12 16.63 -22.07
CA LEU A 48 -3.06 16.02 -21.12
C LEU A 48 -2.78 14.53 -20.88
N GLN A 49 -2.37 13.78 -21.91
CA GLN A 49 -1.96 12.39 -21.75
C GLN A 49 -0.69 12.27 -20.92
N GLY A 50 0.25 13.18 -21.07
CA GLY A 50 1.46 13.27 -20.23
C GLY A 50 1.11 13.50 -18.77
N VAL A 51 0.29 14.50 -18.47
CA VAL A 51 -0.19 14.80 -17.10
C VAL A 51 -0.89 13.60 -16.48
N LYS A 52 -1.80 12.95 -17.22
CA LYS A 52 -2.48 11.73 -16.75
C LYS A 52 -1.52 10.60 -16.42
N LYS A 53 -0.46 10.41 -17.21
CA LYS A 53 0.56 9.39 -16.97
C LYS A 53 1.32 9.68 -15.68
N THR A 54 1.81 10.91 -15.52
CA THR A 54 2.55 11.35 -14.33
C THR A 54 1.70 11.20 -13.06
N ALA A 55 0.46 11.70 -13.06
CA ALA A 55 -0.44 11.58 -11.93
C ALA A 55 -0.72 10.11 -11.55
N LYS A 56 -0.83 9.21 -12.54
CA LYS A 56 -0.99 7.77 -12.28
C LYS A 56 0.25 7.15 -11.63
N GLU A 57 1.44 7.55 -12.06
CA GLU A 57 2.71 7.07 -11.50
C GLU A 57 2.90 7.57 -10.06
N GLU A 58 2.62 8.84 -9.79
CA GLU A 58 2.67 9.44 -8.45
C GLU A 58 1.66 8.79 -7.50
N PHE A 59 0.42 8.57 -7.96
CA PHE A 59 -0.59 7.87 -7.15
C PHE A 59 -0.17 6.43 -6.82
N ALA A 60 0.41 5.71 -7.79
CA ALA A 60 0.90 4.35 -7.57
C ALA A 60 2.09 4.33 -6.60
N ALA A 61 2.99 5.33 -6.66
CA ALA A 61 4.10 5.47 -5.74
C ALA A 61 3.61 5.77 -4.31
N MET A 62 2.71 6.73 -4.16
CA MET A 62 2.09 7.09 -2.87
C MET A 62 1.35 5.90 -2.24
N LYS A 63 0.55 5.18 -3.03
CA LYS A 63 -0.14 3.97 -2.55
C LYS A 63 0.84 2.91 -2.06
N LYS A 64 1.93 2.68 -2.80
CA LYS A 64 2.97 1.73 -2.41
C LYS A 64 3.67 2.15 -1.11
N GLU A 65 3.91 3.43 -0.92
CA GLU A 65 4.50 3.97 0.31
C GLU A 65 3.56 3.78 1.50
N MET A 66 2.28 4.11 1.37
CA MET A 66 1.26 3.88 2.40
C MET A 66 1.14 2.39 2.76
N ASP A 67 1.10 1.49 1.76
CA ASP A 67 1.05 0.04 1.99
C ASP A 67 2.30 -0.46 2.74
N ASN A 68 3.48 0.09 2.43
CA ASN A 68 4.72 -0.26 3.12
C ASN A 68 4.76 0.27 4.55
N ALA A 69 4.30 1.50 4.80
CA ALA A 69 4.22 2.10 6.12
C ALA A 69 3.27 1.29 7.02
N SER A 70 2.08 0.95 6.52
CA SER A 70 1.11 0.11 7.23
C SER A 70 1.68 -1.27 7.57
N LYS A 71 2.37 -1.92 6.62
CA LYS A 71 3.03 -3.22 6.88
C LYS A 71 4.15 -3.11 7.91
N ALA A 72 4.91 -2.01 7.92
CA ALA A 72 5.96 -1.77 8.89
C ALA A 72 5.40 -1.60 10.31
N GLU A 73 4.30 -0.86 10.44
CA GLU A 73 3.61 -0.68 11.72
C GLU A 73 3.05 -2.00 12.26
N LEU A 74 2.34 -2.77 11.41
CA LEU A 74 1.84 -4.10 11.78
C LEU A 74 2.98 -5.04 12.17
N ALA A 75 4.11 -5.00 11.45
CA ALA A 75 5.26 -5.82 11.78
C ALA A 75 5.88 -5.42 13.13
N ALA A 76 6.00 -4.13 13.42
CA ALA A 76 6.52 -3.65 14.71
C ALA A 76 5.64 -4.10 15.89
N ARG A 77 4.30 -3.96 15.76
CA ARG A 77 3.33 -4.43 16.76
C ARG A 77 3.42 -5.94 16.97
N ALA A 78 3.52 -6.71 15.88
CA ALA A 78 3.66 -8.16 15.94
C ALA A 78 5.00 -8.61 16.54
N MET A 79 6.10 -7.91 16.25
CA MET A 79 7.41 -8.18 16.87
C MET A 79 7.36 -7.96 18.38
N ALA A 80 6.75 -6.86 18.84
CA ALA A 80 6.57 -6.59 20.25
C ALA A 80 5.69 -7.66 20.92
N TYR A 81 4.61 -8.07 20.30
CA TYR A 81 3.75 -9.15 20.78
C TYR A 81 4.51 -10.47 20.89
N VAL A 82 5.19 -10.91 19.85
CA VAL A 82 5.97 -12.16 19.84
C VAL A 82 7.07 -12.14 20.91
N ALA A 83 7.66 -10.98 21.20
CA ALA A 83 8.66 -10.85 22.26
C ALA A 83 8.11 -11.10 23.67
N THR A 84 6.80 -10.94 23.89
CA THR A 84 6.15 -11.27 25.17
C THR A 84 5.81 -12.74 25.32
N LEU A 85 5.81 -13.50 24.22
CA LEU A 85 5.45 -14.92 24.20
C LEU A 85 6.64 -15.82 24.47
N LYS A 86 6.37 -16.99 25.06
CA LYS A 86 7.36 -18.05 25.22
C LYS A 86 7.27 -19.05 24.07
N PRO A 87 8.36 -19.77 23.71
CA PRO A 87 8.27 -20.92 22.82
C PRO A 87 7.19 -21.91 23.28
N GLY A 88 6.37 -22.39 22.34
CA GLY A 88 5.20 -23.22 22.64
C GLY A 88 3.89 -22.45 22.84
N SER A 89 3.91 -21.11 22.91
CA SER A 89 2.67 -20.31 22.98
C SER A 89 1.88 -20.41 21.67
N PRO A 90 0.51 -20.47 21.73
CA PRO A 90 -0.32 -20.48 20.53
C PRO A 90 -0.18 -19.17 19.77
N ILE A 91 -0.12 -19.27 18.45
CA ILE A 91 0.00 -18.12 17.56
C ILE A 91 -0.79 -18.34 16.27
N SER A 92 -1.36 -17.26 15.72
CA SER A 92 -2.08 -17.27 14.46
C SER A 92 -1.47 -16.28 13.47
N TRP A 93 -1.54 -16.59 12.19
CA TRP A 93 -1.08 -15.68 11.14
C TRP A 93 -1.93 -15.83 9.87
N VAL A 94 -1.94 -14.79 9.05
CA VAL A 94 -2.69 -14.74 7.78
C VAL A 94 -1.76 -15.07 6.62
N LYS A 95 -2.13 -16.02 5.76
CA LYS A 95 -1.43 -16.28 4.49
C LYS A 95 -1.75 -15.22 3.46
N ALA A 96 -0.93 -15.16 2.40
CA ALA A 96 -1.14 -14.27 1.26
C ALA A 96 -2.52 -14.46 0.59
N ALA A 97 -3.10 -15.64 0.68
CA ALA A 97 -4.45 -15.96 0.18
C ALA A 97 -5.59 -15.56 1.15
N GLY A 98 -5.28 -14.89 2.28
CA GLY A 98 -6.26 -14.45 3.27
C GLY A 98 -6.69 -15.51 4.29
N SER A 99 -6.26 -16.78 4.16
CA SER A 99 -6.59 -17.82 5.14
C SER A 99 -5.77 -17.67 6.41
N VAL A 100 -6.43 -17.83 7.56
CA VAL A 100 -5.79 -17.83 8.88
C VAL A 100 -5.21 -19.23 9.14
N MET A 101 -3.97 -19.27 9.61
CA MET A 101 -3.29 -20.47 10.07
C MET A 101 -3.04 -20.35 11.56
N THR A 102 -3.06 -21.49 12.24
CA THR A 102 -2.74 -21.61 13.66
C THR A 102 -1.54 -22.53 13.87
N GLY A 103 -0.88 -22.35 14.98
CA GLY A 103 0.27 -23.13 15.38
C GLY A 103 0.85 -22.65 16.70
N THR A 104 2.01 -23.13 17.04
CA THR A 104 2.76 -22.72 18.22
C THR A 104 4.00 -21.94 17.83
N LEU A 105 4.40 -21.00 18.68
CA LEU A 105 5.64 -20.23 18.51
C LEU A 105 6.85 -21.13 18.76
N GLY A 106 7.74 -21.22 17.77
CA GLY A 106 9.03 -21.89 17.93
C GLY A 106 10.08 -20.97 18.56
N GLU A 107 11.31 -21.46 18.70
CA GLU A 107 12.43 -20.64 19.15
C GLU A 107 12.71 -19.48 18.19
N GLN A 108 12.77 -18.27 18.72
CA GLN A 108 13.01 -17.07 17.93
C GLN A 108 14.51 -16.73 17.93
N LYS A 109 15.04 -16.45 16.75
CA LYS A 109 16.42 -15.94 16.62
C LYS A 109 16.45 -14.43 16.82
N LYS A 110 17.41 -13.92 17.58
CA LYS A 110 17.60 -12.48 17.75
C LYS A 110 17.81 -11.80 16.39
N GLY A 111 17.05 -10.75 16.11
CA GLY A 111 17.13 -10.01 14.84
C GLY A 111 16.48 -10.72 13.64
N ALA A 112 15.69 -11.77 13.85
CA ALA A 112 14.97 -12.43 12.77
C ALA A 112 13.95 -11.49 12.12
N LYS A 113 13.84 -11.56 10.79
CA LYS A 113 12.83 -10.81 10.01
C LYS A 113 11.47 -11.51 9.91
N THR A 114 11.39 -12.74 10.44
CA THR A 114 10.20 -13.60 10.42
C THR A 114 10.10 -14.35 11.73
N ALA A 115 8.88 -14.62 12.19
CA ALA A 115 8.66 -15.49 13.34
C ALA A 115 8.76 -16.95 12.93
N HIS A 116 9.48 -17.75 13.70
CA HIS A 116 9.46 -19.20 13.58
C HIS A 116 8.19 -19.75 14.24
N VAL A 117 7.40 -20.49 13.50
CA VAL A 117 6.13 -21.07 13.95
C VAL A 117 6.07 -22.55 13.59
N ILE A 118 5.42 -23.34 14.42
CA ILE A 118 5.24 -24.77 14.25
C ILE A 118 3.76 -25.00 14.02
N LEU A 119 3.38 -25.60 12.89
CA LEU A 119 1.99 -25.90 12.56
C LEU A 119 1.40 -26.93 13.52
N ASP A 120 0.17 -26.69 13.98
CA ASP A 120 -0.59 -27.69 14.75
C ASP A 120 -1.01 -28.84 13.84
N GLU A 121 -1.41 -28.52 12.61
CA GLU A 121 -1.77 -29.50 11.59
C GLU A 121 -1.04 -29.22 10.28
N ILE A 122 -0.47 -30.25 9.70
CA ILE A 122 0.16 -30.15 8.38
C ILE A 122 -0.94 -30.25 7.31
N PRO A 123 -1.16 -29.21 6.47
CA PRO A 123 -2.20 -29.26 5.44
C PRO A 123 -2.00 -30.46 4.49
N ALA A 124 -3.06 -31.20 4.23
CA ALA A 124 -3.05 -32.39 3.38
C ALA A 124 -2.55 -32.14 1.93
N ASN A 125 -2.61 -30.88 1.46
CA ASN A 125 -2.23 -30.47 0.11
C ASN A 125 -0.77 -30.04 -0.01
N THR A 126 0.11 -30.42 0.91
CA THR A 126 1.54 -30.14 0.75
C THR A 126 2.15 -31.08 -0.29
N SER A 127 2.62 -30.51 -1.40
CA SER A 127 3.32 -31.21 -2.49
C SER A 127 4.70 -31.78 -2.10
N ALA A 128 5.14 -31.58 -0.87
CA ALA A 128 6.41 -32.06 -0.37
C ALA A 128 6.32 -33.53 0.07
N LYS A 129 7.27 -34.36 -0.35
CA LYS A 129 7.37 -35.78 0.04
C LYS A 129 7.48 -35.99 1.57
N ASN A 130 8.02 -35.01 2.30
CA ASN A 130 8.11 -34.99 3.77
C ASN A 130 7.76 -33.57 4.26
N PRO A 131 6.50 -33.24 4.48
CA PRO A 131 6.10 -31.92 4.95
C PRO A 131 6.60 -31.70 6.39
N LYS A 132 7.46 -30.70 6.58
CA LYS A 132 7.90 -30.29 7.91
C LYS A 132 6.86 -29.40 8.56
N PRO A 133 6.64 -29.49 9.89
CA PRO A 133 5.74 -28.61 10.62
C PRO A 133 6.27 -27.17 10.71
N ASP A 134 7.59 -27.00 10.63
CA ASP A 134 8.23 -25.70 10.76
C ASP A 134 7.87 -24.74 9.63
N ARG A 135 7.52 -23.52 9.99
CA ARG A 135 7.20 -22.42 9.06
C ARG A 135 7.82 -21.13 9.56
N TYR A 136 7.90 -20.17 8.64
CA TYR A 136 8.34 -18.81 8.93
C TYR A 136 7.27 -17.84 8.50
N ALA A 137 6.60 -17.22 9.48
CA ALA A 137 5.59 -16.22 9.25
C ALA A 137 6.21 -14.82 9.24
N LYS A 138 5.83 -13.99 8.26
CA LYS A 138 6.22 -12.57 8.25
C LYS A 138 5.54 -11.86 9.42
N PHE A 139 6.24 -11.00 10.15
CA PHE A 139 5.66 -10.33 11.31
C PHE A 139 4.36 -9.58 10.99
N HIS A 140 4.28 -8.85 9.88
CA HIS A 140 3.05 -8.14 9.49
C HIS A 140 1.85 -9.04 9.19
N SER A 141 2.05 -10.36 9.10
CA SER A 141 0.97 -11.33 8.90
C SER A 141 0.49 -12.00 10.20
N ILE A 142 1.18 -11.77 11.32
CA ILE A 142 0.80 -12.33 12.62
C ILE A 142 -0.45 -11.62 13.13
N VAL A 143 -1.41 -12.40 13.59
CA VAL A 143 -2.62 -11.87 14.24
C VAL A 143 -2.26 -11.49 15.66
N VAL A 144 -2.26 -10.20 15.96
CA VAL A 144 -2.03 -9.66 17.31
C VAL A 144 -3.39 -9.40 17.93
N PRO A 145 -3.64 -9.83 19.18
CA PRO A 145 -4.88 -9.53 19.88
C PRO A 145 -5.16 -8.02 19.91
N GLU A 146 -6.43 -7.63 19.85
CA GLU A 146 -6.81 -6.21 19.82
C GLU A 146 -6.46 -5.50 21.14
N ASP A 147 -6.55 -6.22 22.25
CA ASP A 147 -6.21 -5.79 23.61
C ASP A 147 -4.70 -5.74 23.89
N PHE A 148 -3.84 -6.14 22.94
CA PHE A 148 -2.40 -6.03 23.09
C PHE A 148 -1.95 -4.57 22.97
N GLU A 149 -1.47 -4.03 24.08
CA GLU A 149 -0.84 -2.72 24.14
C GLU A 149 0.65 -2.83 23.86
N MET A 150 1.16 -2.01 22.93
CA MET A 150 2.59 -1.90 22.69
C MET A 150 3.28 -1.34 23.95
N PRO A 151 4.37 -1.95 24.40
CA PRO A 151 5.16 -1.35 25.47
C PRO A 151 5.58 0.07 25.04
N ALA A 152 5.44 1.03 25.95
CA ALA A 152 5.89 2.40 25.73
C ALA A 152 7.34 2.35 25.27
N LYS A 153 7.69 3.09 24.20
CA LYS A 153 9.07 3.26 23.80
C LYS A 153 9.78 3.89 24.99
N GLU A 154 10.66 3.13 25.65
CA GLU A 154 11.63 3.74 26.57
C GLU A 154 12.38 4.80 25.75
N GLU A 155 12.18 6.07 26.09
CA GLU A 155 13.03 7.14 25.59
C GLU A 155 14.44 6.78 26.02
N VAL A 156 15.25 6.35 25.07
CA VAL A 156 16.69 6.23 25.27
C VAL A 156 17.18 7.68 25.45
N VAL A 157 17.21 8.10 26.70
CA VAL A 157 17.93 9.33 27.08
C VAL A 157 19.39 9.06 26.78
N ALA A 158 19.88 9.74 25.73
CA ALA A 158 21.27 9.72 25.31
C ALA A 158 22.15 10.45 26.33
#